data_945c086b3587c05e519894755478bfe2
#
_entry.id   945c086b3587c05e519894755478bfe2
#
_cell.length_a   1.000
_cell.length_b   1.000
_cell.length_c   1.000
_cell.angle_alpha   90.00
_cell.angle_beta   90.00
_cell.angle_gamma   90.00
#
_symmetry.space_group_name_H-M   'P 1'
#
loop_
_entity.id
_entity.type
_entity.pdbx_description
1 polymer ?
#
loop_
_entity_poly.entity_id
_entity_poly.type
_entity_poly.pdbx_seq_one_letter_code
_entity_poly.pdbx_strand_id
1 'polypeptide(L)'
;MCQRLTPPTLSNLAAAGGWRWRCLLPLFLLPLVLLLVLLLGGCTPSEYRLSTRYQSANQNERIAFLILHYTDEDDANSLRLLTEPEHKVSAHYLIPRDSHETPLPVYQLVPDNARAWHAGRSRWHQYAGLNASSLGIEIVNLGYPAEDEPLAPDARRWQPYTPQQIAAVGALSRELVARYQIPPTQVLGHSDVAPERKQDPGPHFPWRQLYLTYGVGAWPDEGRVAELLASPLPDWDAAMWQQQLARYGYGLPQTGQWDEQSRVVMGAFQLHFRASKVDSKPDRECQAILMALLEKYFP
;
A
#
# COMPACT_ATOMS: atom_id res chain seq x y z
N MET A 1 53.12 4.03 66.97
CA MET A 1 54.16 5.02 66.97
C MET A 1 53.59 6.27 66.33
N CYS A 2 53.11 7.15 67.18
CA CYS A 2 53.64 8.45 67.56
C CYS A 2 54.32 9.22 66.44
N GLN A 3 53.80 10.34 66.01
CA GLN A 3 54.04 11.62 66.67
C GLN A 3 53.09 12.72 66.18
N ARG A 4 52.56 13.44 67.13
CA ARG A 4 51.94 14.75 67.00
C ARG A 4 53.05 15.83 66.79
N LEU A 5 52.69 16.90 66.07
CA LEU A 5 53.24 18.22 66.37
C LEU A 5 52.19 19.29 66.02
N THR A 6 52.10 20.24 66.90
CA THR A 6 51.11 21.31 67.04
C THR A 6 51.57 22.60 66.30
N PRO A 7 50.65 23.62 66.20
CA PRO A 7 50.76 24.79 65.34
C PRO A 7 51.52 25.97 65.91
N PRO A 8 51.73 27.03 65.15
CA PRO A 8 51.67 28.35 65.74
C PRO A 8 50.77 29.37 65.07
N THR A 9 50.01 29.99 65.89
CA THR A 9 49.63 31.36 66.17
C THR A 9 49.54 32.43 65.11
N LEU A 10 48.39 33.11 65.18
CA LEU A 10 47.91 34.37 64.69
C LEU A 10 48.88 35.53 64.55
N SER A 11 48.72 36.32 63.45
CA SER A 11 48.73 37.78 63.59
C SER A 11 48.08 38.46 62.37
N ASN A 12 47.11 39.28 62.68
CA ASN A 12 46.41 40.35 61.96
C ASN A 12 47.05 40.96 60.71
N LEU A 13 46.16 41.17 59.70
CA LEU A 13 46.00 42.52 59.09
C LEU A 13 44.67 42.56 58.28
N ALA A 14 43.84 43.51 58.66
CA ALA A 14 42.68 43.91 57.94
C ALA A 14 43.00 44.73 56.71
N ALA A 15 42.37 44.43 55.54
CA ALA A 15 42.26 45.42 54.49
C ALA A 15 41.00 45.13 53.67
N ALA A 16 40.20 46.12 53.55
CA ALA A 16 38.92 46.22 52.84
C ALA A 16 39.03 45.85 51.37
N GLY A 17 38.09 45.06 50.86
CA GLY A 17 37.86 44.79 49.46
C GLY A 17 36.40 44.46 49.18
N GLY A 18 35.58 45.49 49.01
CA GLY A 18 34.18 45.35 48.66
C GLY A 18 34.00 44.64 47.33
N TRP A 19 33.44 43.47 47.34
CA TRP A 19 33.09 42.71 46.14
C TRP A 19 31.83 43.31 45.51
N ARG A 20 32.02 43.94 44.34
CA ARG A 20 31.00 44.46 43.45
C ARG A 20 30.26 43.30 42.76
N TRP A 21 29.25 42.75 43.36
CA TRP A 21 28.34 41.76 42.80
C TRP A 21 27.20 42.37 41.98
N ARG A 22 27.40 43.56 41.37
CA ARG A 22 26.27 44.31 40.80
C ARG A 22 26.09 44.28 39.28
N CYS A 23 26.90 43.53 38.50
CA CYS A 23 26.83 43.64 37.03
C CYS A 23 26.72 42.35 36.22
N LEU A 24 26.52 41.17 36.82
CA LEU A 24 26.43 39.94 36.05
C LEU A 24 25.02 39.36 35.90
N LEU A 25 24.03 39.81 36.68
CA LEU A 25 22.63 39.34 36.56
C LEU A 25 21.93 39.72 35.24
N PRO A 26 22.15 40.92 34.63
CA PRO A 26 21.45 41.27 33.39
C PRO A 26 22.00 40.54 32.15
N LEU A 27 23.23 40.00 32.20
CA LEU A 27 23.80 39.31 31.03
C LEU A 27 23.22 37.91 30.79
N PHE A 28 22.73 37.23 31.81
CA PHE A 28 22.13 35.90 31.70
C PHE A 28 20.63 35.96 31.44
N LEU A 29 19.93 37.05 31.78
CA LEU A 29 18.50 37.26 31.52
C LEU A 29 18.26 37.60 30.06
N LEU A 30 19.16 38.25 29.36
CA LEU A 30 18.97 38.68 27.96
C LEU A 30 18.83 37.50 27.00
N PRO A 31 19.68 36.44 27.01
CA PRO A 31 19.48 35.28 26.15
C PRO A 31 18.26 34.47 26.53
N LEU A 32 17.85 34.41 27.81
CA LEU A 32 16.66 33.72 28.24
C LEU A 32 15.39 34.43 27.78
N VAL A 33 15.34 35.76 27.83
CA VAL A 33 14.24 36.58 27.29
C VAL A 33 14.20 36.49 25.77
N LEU A 34 15.36 36.48 25.08
CA LEU A 34 15.45 36.30 23.63
C LEU A 34 14.95 34.90 23.20
N LEU A 35 15.30 33.86 23.95
CA LEU A 35 14.80 32.49 23.72
C LEU A 35 13.28 32.41 23.96
N LEU A 36 12.77 33.08 25.01
CA LEU A 36 11.32 33.12 25.30
C LEU A 36 10.54 33.91 24.23
N VAL A 37 11.10 34.99 23.69
CA VAL A 37 10.52 35.75 22.57
C VAL A 37 10.54 34.97 21.27
N LEU A 38 11.57 34.14 21.02
CA LEU A 38 11.64 33.24 19.88
C LEU A 38 10.64 32.07 20.00
N LEU A 39 10.33 31.62 21.21
CA LEU A 39 9.31 30.60 21.46
C LEU A 39 7.86 31.13 21.39
N LEU A 40 7.67 32.44 21.59
CA LEU A 40 6.37 33.11 21.48
C LEU A 40 6.09 33.66 20.07
N GLY A 41 7.07 33.67 19.17
CA GLY A 41 7.01 34.25 17.83
C GLY A 41 6.42 33.38 16.73
N GLY A 42 5.63 32.31 17.04
CA GLY A 42 5.23 31.29 16.06
C GLY A 42 3.79 31.26 15.56
N CYS A 43 2.91 32.13 16.01
CA CYS A 43 1.55 32.22 15.48
C CYS A 43 1.35 33.54 14.73
N THR A 44 1.67 33.55 13.42
CA THR A 44 1.11 34.57 12.54
C THR A 44 -0.40 34.37 12.54
N PRO A 45 -1.21 35.38 12.93
CA PRO A 45 -2.66 35.27 12.83
C PRO A 45 -3.01 35.00 11.37
N SER A 46 -3.80 33.96 11.10
CA SER A 46 -4.24 33.67 9.72
C SER A 46 -5.05 34.87 9.23
N GLU A 47 -4.80 35.30 7.99
CA GLU A 47 -5.50 36.41 7.35
C GLU A 47 -7.01 36.12 7.12
N TYR A 48 -7.44 34.87 7.39
CA TYR A 48 -8.83 34.44 7.25
C TYR A 48 -9.29 33.59 8.43
N ARG A 49 -10.60 33.52 8.62
CA ARG A 49 -11.24 32.61 9.57
C ARG A 49 -11.91 31.47 8.82
N LEU A 50 -11.36 30.24 8.96
CA LEU A 50 -12.02 29.05 8.45
C LEU A 50 -13.32 28.79 9.21
N SER A 51 -14.42 28.59 8.47
CA SER A 51 -15.73 28.22 9.03
C SER A 51 -16.18 26.90 8.39
N THR A 52 -16.46 25.91 9.22
CA THR A 52 -17.03 24.61 8.84
C THR A 52 -18.53 24.52 9.04
N ARG A 53 -19.20 25.70 9.19
CA ARG A 53 -20.65 25.79 9.44
C ARG A 53 -21.48 25.16 8.33
N TYR A 54 -21.03 25.27 7.09
CA TYR A 54 -21.71 24.74 5.91
C TYR A 54 -20.87 23.65 5.30
N GLN A 55 -21.49 22.48 5.09
CA GLN A 55 -20.86 21.31 4.48
C GLN A 55 -21.70 20.86 3.28
N SER A 56 -21.04 20.47 2.19
CA SER A 56 -21.70 19.87 1.03
C SER A 56 -21.87 18.38 1.26
N ALA A 57 -23.05 17.86 0.91
CA ALA A 57 -23.27 16.41 0.80
C ALA A 57 -22.72 15.83 -0.50
N ASN A 58 -22.36 16.70 -1.48
CA ASN A 58 -21.78 16.30 -2.78
C ASN A 58 -20.27 16.11 -2.62
N GLN A 59 -19.88 15.05 -1.95
CA GLN A 59 -18.49 14.66 -1.73
C GLN A 59 -18.37 13.13 -1.65
N ASN A 60 -17.20 12.61 -1.95
CA ASN A 60 -16.84 11.22 -1.74
C ASN A 60 -15.36 11.12 -1.34
N GLU A 61 -14.93 9.93 -0.93
CA GLU A 61 -13.52 9.67 -0.67
C GLU A 61 -12.71 9.74 -1.96
N ARG A 62 -11.54 10.40 -1.91
CA ARG A 62 -10.61 10.44 -3.04
C ARG A 62 -9.93 9.07 -3.26
N ILE A 63 -9.60 8.40 -2.15
CA ILE A 63 -9.00 7.06 -2.18
C ILE A 63 -10.13 6.06 -2.31
N ALA A 64 -10.21 5.43 -3.49
CA ALA A 64 -11.25 4.47 -3.82
C ALA A 64 -10.69 3.06 -4.07
N PHE A 65 -9.38 2.92 -4.27
CA PHE A 65 -8.74 1.66 -4.64
C PHE A 65 -7.56 1.35 -3.75
N LEU A 66 -7.33 0.06 -3.52
CA LEU A 66 -6.10 -0.50 -2.99
C LEU A 66 -5.50 -1.42 -4.04
N ILE A 67 -4.26 -1.15 -4.48
CA ILE A 67 -3.58 -1.94 -5.51
C ILE A 67 -2.36 -2.60 -4.90
N LEU A 68 -2.29 -3.92 -5.05
CA LEU A 68 -1.21 -4.76 -4.55
C LEU A 68 -0.23 -5.09 -5.67
N HIS A 69 1.05 -5.00 -5.33
CA HIS A 69 2.17 -5.18 -6.25
C HIS A 69 3.20 -6.15 -5.67
N TYR A 70 4.05 -6.69 -6.51
CA TYR A 70 5.38 -7.12 -6.10
C TYR A 70 6.44 -6.24 -6.78
N THR A 71 7.61 -6.11 -6.14
CA THR A 71 8.65 -5.18 -6.57
C THR A 71 9.49 -5.66 -7.74
N ASP A 72 9.51 -6.96 -8.01
CA ASP A 72 10.45 -7.62 -8.98
C ASP A 72 11.93 -7.38 -8.62
N GLU A 73 12.21 -7.09 -7.34
CA GLU A 73 13.52 -6.70 -6.81
C GLU A 73 13.70 -7.20 -5.38
N ASP A 74 14.95 -7.18 -4.89
CA ASP A 74 15.28 -7.39 -3.48
C ASP A 74 14.95 -6.15 -2.62
N ASP A 75 15.13 -6.28 -1.29
CA ASP A 75 14.80 -5.21 -0.33
C ASP A 75 15.56 -3.90 -0.59
N ALA A 76 16.86 -3.99 -0.86
CA ALA A 76 17.71 -2.81 -1.05
C ALA A 76 17.37 -2.08 -2.36
N ASN A 77 17.23 -2.82 -3.45
CA ASN A 77 16.83 -2.27 -4.74
C ASN A 77 15.39 -1.74 -4.73
N SER A 78 14.47 -2.43 -4.07
CA SER A 78 13.08 -1.97 -3.91
C SER A 78 13.03 -0.61 -3.21
N LEU A 79 13.74 -0.43 -2.10
CA LEU A 79 13.83 0.86 -1.41
C LEU A 79 14.43 1.93 -2.32
N ARG A 80 15.54 1.63 -2.99
CA ARG A 80 16.20 2.57 -3.90
C ARG A 80 15.26 3.01 -5.02
N LEU A 81 14.64 2.07 -5.72
CA LEU A 81 13.75 2.37 -6.85
C LEU A 81 12.53 3.20 -6.43
N LEU A 82 11.96 2.93 -5.26
CA LEU A 82 10.73 3.59 -4.80
C LEU A 82 10.96 4.93 -4.11
N THR A 83 12.22 5.28 -3.76
CA THR A 83 12.54 6.52 -3.02
C THR A 83 13.40 7.51 -3.80
N GLU A 84 14.20 7.05 -4.76
CA GLU A 84 15.09 7.93 -5.53
C GLU A 84 14.33 8.54 -6.72
N PRO A 85 14.39 9.88 -6.90
CA PRO A 85 13.52 10.60 -7.86
C PRO A 85 13.79 10.28 -9.33
N GLU A 86 14.98 9.80 -9.67
CA GLU A 86 15.36 9.44 -11.04
C GLU A 86 14.56 8.27 -11.61
N HIS A 87 14.05 7.37 -10.76
CA HIS A 87 13.28 6.19 -11.19
C HIS A 87 11.82 6.49 -11.54
N LYS A 88 11.29 7.64 -11.10
CA LYS A 88 9.94 8.11 -11.43
C LYS A 88 8.82 7.10 -11.11
N VAL A 89 9.05 6.28 -10.10
CA VAL A 89 8.08 5.34 -9.52
C VAL A 89 8.06 5.51 -8.01
N SER A 90 6.94 5.22 -7.39
CA SER A 90 6.80 5.24 -5.92
C SER A 90 5.55 4.47 -5.51
N ALA A 91 5.50 3.98 -4.27
CA ALA A 91 4.32 3.39 -3.67
C ALA A 91 4.05 4.04 -2.31
N HIS A 92 2.83 3.90 -1.80
CA HIS A 92 2.51 4.43 -0.48
C HIS A 92 3.19 3.60 0.60
N TYR A 93 3.19 2.28 0.43
CA TYR A 93 3.75 1.35 1.40
C TYR A 93 4.66 0.33 0.73
N LEU A 94 5.72 -0.06 1.45
CA LEU A 94 6.60 -1.16 1.09
C LEU A 94 6.67 -2.15 2.25
N ILE A 95 6.49 -3.42 1.94
CA ILE A 95 6.61 -4.54 2.89
C ILE A 95 7.86 -5.33 2.52
N PRO A 96 8.92 -5.31 3.35
CA PRO A 96 10.17 -6.00 3.08
C PRO A 96 10.01 -7.52 3.17
N ARG A 97 11.02 -8.23 2.66
CA ARG A 97 11.10 -9.70 2.75
C ARG A 97 12.06 -10.16 3.85
N ASP A 98 13.24 -9.57 3.88
CA ASP A 98 14.39 -10.04 4.66
C ASP A 98 14.64 -9.17 5.91
N SER A 99 13.59 -8.90 6.68
CA SER A 99 13.71 -8.23 7.97
C SER A 99 13.75 -9.23 9.13
N HIS A 100 14.61 -8.96 10.12
CA HIS A 100 14.68 -9.72 11.38
C HIS A 100 13.72 -9.19 12.45
N GLU A 101 12.99 -8.11 12.17
CA GLU A 101 12.04 -7.50 13.10
C GLU A 101 10.74 -8.30 13.19
N THR A 102 10.16 -8.34 14.39
CA THR A 102 8.87 -9.02 14.64
C THR A 102 7.99 -8.10 15.48
N PRO A 103 6.81 -7.65 15.00
CA PRO A 103 6.26 -7.92 13.65
C PRO A 103 7.11 -7.33 12.52
N LEU A 104 6.93 -7.86 11.30
CA LEU A 104 7.59 -7.34 10.09
C LEU A 104 7.26 -5.85 9.91
N PRO A 105 8.25 -4.96 9.68
CA PRO A 105 8.00 -3.54 9.48
C PRO A 105 7.20 -3.28 8.20
N VAL A 106 6.43 -2.22 8.21
CA VAL A 106 5.78 -1.66 7.02
C VAL A 106 6.32 -0.26 6.84
N TYR A 107 6.98 0.00 5.73
CA TYR A 107 7.52 1.32 5.41
C TYR A 107 6.48 2.16 4.70
N GLN A 108 6.05 3.27 5.27
CA GLN A 108 5.28 4.28 4.55
C GLN A 108 6.24 5.21 3.81
N LEU A 109 6.29 5.10 2.49
CA LEU A 109 7.18 5.88 1.63
C LEU A 109 6.52 7.17 1.13
N VAL A 110 5.21 7.11 0.90
CA VAL A 110 4.40 8.25 0.47
C VAL A 110 3.20 8.39 1.41
N PRO A 111 2.90 9.60 1.94
CA PRO A 111 1.70 9.81 2.75
C PRO A 111 0.42 9.53 1.96
N ASP A 112 -0.62 9.00 2.61
CA ASP A 112 -1.88 8.60 1.96
C ASP A 112 -2.58 9.76 1.21
N ASN A 113 -2.42 10.99 1.66
CA ASN A 113 -2.99 12.18 1.03
C ASN A 113 -2.19 12.67 -0.19
N ALA A 114 -1.01 12.16 -0.44
CA ALA A 114 -0.24 12.40 -1.64
C ALA A 114 -0.56 11.35 -2.73
N ARG A 115 -0.08 11.57 -3.94
CA ARG A 115 -0.22 10.63 -5.06
C ARG A 115 1.09 9.92 -5.29
N ALA A 116 1.14 8.61 -5.04
CA ALA A 116 2.25 7.76 -5.47
C ALA A 116 2.10 7.34 -6.94
N TRP A 117 3.20 6.91 -7.57
CA TRP A 117 3.28 6.55 -8.99
C TRP A 117 3.56 5.05 -9.15
N HIS A 118 2.53 4.21 -8.88
CA HIS A 118 2.63 2.76 -8.85
C HIS A 118 1.77 2.05 -9.91
N ALA A 119 0.58 2.59 -10.25
CA ALA A 119 -0.36 1.94 -11.15
C ALA A 119 -0.14 2.30 -12.63
N GLY A 120 0.54 3.40 -12.92
CA GLY A 120 0.83 3.86 -14.26
C GLY A 120 -0.43 4.01 -15.13
N ARG A 121 -0.34 3.55 -16.38
CA ARG A 121 -1.50 3.46 -17.27
C ARG A 121 -2.34 2.25 -16.85
N SER A 122 -3.50 2.51 -16.27
CA SER A 122 -4.37 1.54 -15.61
C SER A 122 -5.84 1.89 -15.81
N ARG A 123 -6.72 0.89 -15.71
CA ARG A 123 -8.17 1.07 -15.85
C ARG A 123 -8.94 0.06 -15.01
N TRP A 124 -10.04 0.51 -14.40
CA TRP A 124 -11.03 -0.32 -13.72
C TRP A 124 -12.40 0.34 -13.81
N HIS A 125 -13.40 -0.34 -14.34
CA HIS A 125 -14.69 0.28 -14.71
C HIS A 125 -14.47 1.55 -15.55
N GLN A 126 -15.08 2.67 -15.12
CA GLN A 126 -14.92 3.98 -15.75
C GLN A 126 -13.65 4.73 -15.33
N TYR A 127 -12.91 4.24 -14.34
CA TYR A 127 -11.70 4.90 -13.84
C TYR A 127 -10.49 4.59 -14.71
N ALA A 128 -9.71 5.60 -15.01
CA ALA A 128 -8.44 5.49 -15.73
C ALA A 128 -7.33 6.25 -15.01
N GLY A 129 -6.10 5.74 -15.06
CA GLY A 129 -4.97 6.36 -14.39
C GLY A 129 -5.09 6.37 -12.88
N LEU A 130 -5.23 5.18 -12.29
CA LEU A 130 -5.62 4.97 -10.89
C LEU A 130 -4.67 5.55 -9.83
N ASN A 131 -3.46 5.99 -10.18
CA ASN A 131 -2.57 6.68 -9.23
C ASN A 131 -3.25 7.82 -8.44
N ALA A 132 -4.23 8.49 -9.04
CA ALA A 132 -4.90 9.63 -8.41
C ALA A 132 -5.94 9.22 -7.35
N SER A 133 -6.43 7.99 -7.41
CA SER A 133 -7.54 7.48 -6.59
C SER A 133 -7.25 6.19 -5.85
N SER A 134 -5.97 5.78 -5.77
CA SER A 134 -5.57 4.54 -5.13
C SER A 134 -4.48 4.74 -4.09
N LEU A 135 -4.36 3.75 -3.22
CA LEU A 135 -3.14 3.45 -2.46
C LEU A 135 -2.45 2.24 -3.09
N GLY A 136 -1.12 2.26 -3.15
CA GLY A 136 -0.31 1.13 -3.62
C GLY A 136 0.49 0.52 -2.48
N ILE A 137 0.45 -0.80 -2.36
CA ILE A 137 1.31 -1.58 -1.47
C ILE A 137 2.26 -2.42 -2.33
N GLU A 138 3.54 -2.14 -2.24
CA GLU A 138 4.60 -2.96 -2.82
C GLU A 138 5.05 -4.02 -1.82
N ILE A 139 5.23 -5.23 -2.28
CA ILE A 139 5.67 -6.37 -1.46
C ILE A 139 6.96 -6.89 -2.08
N VAL A 140 8.05 -6.87 -1.34
CA VAL A 140 9.34 -7.33 -1.86
C VAL A 140 9.26 -8.81 -2.25
N ASN A 141 9.44 -9.05 -3.54
CA ASN A 141 9.38 -10.38 -4.15
C ASN A 141 9.99 -10.30 -5.54
N LEU A 142 10.82 -11.29 -5.92
CA LEU A 142 11.55 -11.32 -7.19
C LEU A 142 10.70 -11.80 -8.37
N GLY A 143 9.39 -12.03 -8.17
CA GLY A 143 8.54 -12.57 -9.23
C GLY A 143 8.98 -13.98 -9.66
N TYR A 144 9.58 -14.08 -10.82
CA TYR A 144 10.13 -15.32 -11.38
C TYR A 144 11.47 -15.05 -12.07
N PRO A 145 12.36 -16.06 -12.23
CA PRO A 145 13.62 -15.89 -12.94
C PRO A 145 13.43 -15.47 -14.40
N ALA A 146 14.30 -14.59 -14.91
CA ALA A 146 14.20 -14.04 -16.26
C ALA A 146 14.17 -15.10 -17.37
N GLU A 147 14.84 -16.24 -17.15
CA GLU A 147 14.81 -17.39 -18.09
C GLU A 147 13.43 -18.04 -18.22
N ASP A 148 12.53 -17.84 -17.26
CA ASP A 148 11.16 -18.36 -17.30
C ASP A 148 10.19 -17.46 -18.08
N GLU A 149 10.61 -16.25 -18.50
CA GLU A 149 9.76 -15.29 -19.24
C GLU A 149 9.05 -15.89 -20.47
N PRO A 150 9.68 -16.79 -21.26
CA PRO A 150 9.02 -17.42 -22.41
C PRO A 150 7.97 -18.47 -22.01
N LEU A 151 7.93 -18.91 -20.75
CA LEU A 151 6.99 -19.92 -20.29
C LEU A 151 5.60 -19.33 -20.02
N ALA A 152 4.58 -20.17 -20.11
CA ALA A 152 3.25 -19.82 -19.62
C ALA A 152 3.29 -19.50 -18.12
N PRO A 153 2.44 -18.59 -17.60
CA PRO A 153 2.49 -18.18 -16.19
C PRO A 153 2.44 -19.33 -15.18
N ASP A 154 1.68 -20.37 -15.45
CA ASP A 154 1.55 -21.56 -14.60
C ASP A 154 2.78 -22.50 -14.61
N ALA A 155 3.68 -22.32 -15.58
CA ALA A 155 4.93 -23.06 -15.70
C ALA A 155 6.16 -22.32 -15.14
N ARG A 156 6.02 -21.07 -14.74
CA ARG A 156 7.10 -20.24 -14.20
C ARG A 156 7.39 -20.56 -12.74
N ARG A 157 8.64 -20.42 -12.32
CA ARG A 157 9.10 -20.63 -10.93
C ARG A 157 8.87 -19.36 -10.09
N TRP A 158 7.62 -19.05 -9.80
CA TRP A 158 7.26 -17.89 -9.00
C TRP A 158 7.82 -17.97 -7.57
N GLN A 159 8.38 -16.87 -7.08
CA GLN A 159 8.81 -16.77 -5.70
C GLN A 159 7.58 -16.74 -4.76
N PRO A 160 7.52 -17.60 -3.72
CA PRO A 160 6.43 -17.54 -2.74
C PRO A 160 6.62 -16.36 -1.80
N TYR A 161 5.51 -15.80 -1.31
CA TYR A 161 5.52 -14.83 -0.22
C TYR A 161 5.78 -15.50 1.12
N THR A 162 6.43 -14.78 2.05
CA THR A 162 6.61 -15.29 3.41
C THR A 162 5.31 -15.14 4.23
N PRO A 163 5.07 -16.00 5.22
CA PRO A 163 3.93 -15.85 6.12
C PRO A 163 3.89 -14.49 6.82
N GLN A 164 5.05 -13.92 7.15
CA GLN A 164 5.18 -12.61 7.77
C GLN A 164 4.75 -11.48 6.81
N GLN A 165 5.14 -11.56 5.53
CA GLN A 165 4.68 -10.62 4.52
C GLN A 165 3.16 -10.66 4.39
N ILE A 166 2.56 -11.84 4.29
CA ILE A 166 1.10 -11.98 4.16
C ILE A 166 0.37 -11.48 5.41
N ALA A 167 0.93 -11.69 6.60
CA ALA A 167 0.39 -11.13 7.83
C ALA A 167 0.42 -9.59 7.83
N ALA A 168 1.53 -8.99 7.42
CA ALA A 168 1.70 -7.54 7.32
C ALA A 168 0.76 -6.94 6.27
N VAL A 169 0.70 -7.53 5.05
CA VAL A 169 -0.23 -7.11 3.98
C VAL A 169 -1.67 -7.16 4.47
N GLY A 170 -2.07 -8.27 5.08
CA GLY A 170 -3.45 -8.48 5.54
C GLY A 170 -3.85 -7.47 6.62
N ALA A 171 -2.99 -7.22 7.60
CA ALA A 171 -3.24 -6.25 8.67
C ALA A 171 -3.33 -4.82 8.13
N LEU A 172 -2.36 -4.40 7.31
CA LEU A 172 -2.34 -3.08 6.68
C LEU A 172 -3.55 -2.87 5.76
N SER A 173 -3.82 -3.83 4.87
CA SER A 173 -4.93 -3.73 3.92
C SER A 173 -6.28 -3.62 4.64
N ARG A 174 -6.50 -4.39 5.72
CA ARG A 174 -7.72 -4.29 6.55
C ARG A 174 -7.88 -2.90 7.15
N GLU A 175 -6.80 -2.31 7.66
CA GLU A 175 -6.81 -0.95 8.22
C GLU A 175 -7.16 0.09 7.15
N LEU A 176 -6.50 0.02 5.97
CA LEU A 176 -6.71 0.96 4.88
C LEU A 176 -8.13 0.85 4.29
N VAL A 177 -8.61 -0.38 4.07
CA VAL A 177 -9.98 -0.64 3.59
C VAL A 177 -11.03 -0.07 4.55
N ALA A 178 -10.85 -0.26 5.85
CA ALA A 178 -11.75 0.30 6.87
C ALA A 178 -11.66 1.83 6.95
N ARG A 179 -10.46 2.41 6.89
CA ARG A 179 -10.20 3.86 6.96
C ARG A 179 -10.83 4.62 5.79
N TYR A 180 -10.66 4.09 4.58
CA TYR A 180 -11.11 4.75 3.33
C TYR A 180 -12.38 4.15 2.75
N GLN A 181 -13.00 3.20 3.45
CA GLN A 181 -14.23 2.53 3.02
C GLN A 181 -14.12 1.94 1.59
N ILE A 182 -12.97 1.35 1.26
CA ILE A 182 -12.70 0.79 -0.06
C ILE A 182 -13.59 -0.45 -0.27
N PRO A 183 -14.44 -0.47 -1.32
CA PRO A 183 -15.27 -1.64 -1.62
C PRO A 183 -14.43 -2.89 -1.90
N PRO A 184 -14.92 -4.10 -1.57
CA PRO A 184 -14.18 -5.34 -1.81
C PRO A 184 -13.68 -5.51 -3.25
N THR A 185 -14.50 -5.12 -4.24
CA THR A 185 -14.18 -5.20 -5.67
C THR A 185 -13.19 -4.13 -6.16
N GLN A 186 -12.69 -3.29 -5.26
CA GLN A 186 -11.70 -2.25 -5.53
C GLN A 186 -10.37 -2.50 -4.80
N VAL A 187 -10.19 -3.70 -4.22
CA VAL A 187 -8.91 -4.23 -3.77
C VAL A 187 -8.40 -5.16 -4.87
N LEU A 188 -7.36 -4.73 -5.57
CA LEU A 188 -6.98 -5.26 -6.88
C LEU A 188 -5.47 -5.55 -6.93
N GLY A 189 -5.07 -6.46 -7.81
CA GLY A 189 -3.69 -6.59 -8.26
C GLY A 189 -3.37 -5.58 -9.36
N HIS A 190 -2.10 -5.31 -9.57
CA HIS A 190 -1.68 -4.50 -10.71
C HIS A 190 -2.06 -5.18 -12.04
N SER A 191 -2.03 -6.51 -12.08
CA SER A 191 -2.51 -7.32 -13.20
C SER A 191 -3.99 -7.07 -13.53
N ASP A 192 -4.84 -6.81 -12.54
CA ASP A 192 -6.26 -6.55 -12.77
C ASP A 192 -6.50 -5.23 -13.52
N VAL A 193 -5.71 -4.21 -13.20
CA VAL A 193 -5.89 -2.84 -13.72
C VAL A 193 -5.02 -2.51 -14.92
N ALA A 194 -4.04 -3.35 -15.22
CA ALA A 194 -3.12 -3.18 -16.36
C ALA A 194 -2.71 -4.54 -16.95
N PRO A 195 -3.67 -5.39 -17.36
CA PRO A 195 -3.45 -6.79 -17.70
C PRO A 195 -2.51 -6.98 -18.91
N GLU A 196 -2.42 -5.99 -19.81
CA GLU A 196 -1.57 -6.05 -20.99
C GLU A 196 -0.07 -5.90 -20.70
N ARG A 197 0.32 -5.51 -19.48
CA ARG A 197 1.72 -5.19 -19.17
C ARG A 197 2.18 -5.64 -17.78
N LYS A 198 1.26 -6.15 -16.93
CA LYS A 198 1.54 -6.46 -15.54
C LYS A 198 0.96 -7.80 -15.13
N GLN A 199 1.69 -8.50 -14.25
CA GLN A 199 1.30 -9.79 -13.70
C GLN A 199 1.33 -9.80 -12.17
N ASP A 200 1.88 -8.74 -11.55
CA ASP A 200 1.94 -8.59 -10.09
C ASP A 200 0.54 -8.42 -9.47
N PRO A 201 0.29 -8.98 -8.28
CA PRO A 201 1.20 -9.64 -7.37
C PRO A 201 1.46 -11.13 -7.69
N GLY A 202 1.06 -11.65 -8.84
CA GLY A 202 1.35 -12.99 -9.34
C GLY A 202 0.47 -14.09 -8.73
N PRO A 203 0.59 -15.34 -9.25
CA PRO A 203 -0.28 -16.45 -8.87
C PRO A 203 -0.03 -16.97 -7.43
N HIS A 204 1.13 -16.66 -6.83
CA HIS A 204 1.44 -17.06 -5.45
C HIS A 204 0.91 -16.08 -4.40
N PHE A 205 0.28 -14.97 -4.82
CA PHE A 205 -0.38 -14.08 -3.87
C PHE A 205 -1.70 -14.72 -3.38
N PRO A 206 -1.87 -14.89 -2.05
CA PRO A 206 -2.97 -15.69 -1.51
C PRO A 206 -4.27 -14.89 -1.34
N TRP A 207 -4.90 -14.46 -2.44
CA TRP A 207 -6.15 -13.68 -2.44
C TRP A 207 -7.25 -14.29 -1.58
N ARG A 208 -7.46 -15.61 -1.68
CA ARG A 208 -8.44 -16.34 -0.86
C ARG A 208 -8.16 -16.17 0.63
N GLN A 209 -6.90 -16.30 1.05
CA GLN A 209 -6.50 -16.14 2.45
C GLN A 209 -6.70 -14.68 2.90
N LEU A 210 -6.37 -13.70 2.06
CA LEU A 210 -6.60 -12.28 2.34
C LEU A 210 -8.08 -12.02 2.65
N TYR A 211 -8.97 -12.56 1.82
CA TYR A 211 -10.41 -12.48 2.02
C TYR A 211 -10.87 -13.20 3.31
N LEU A 212 -10.54 -14.48 3.48
CA LEU A 212 -11.05 -15.29 4.58
C LEU A 212 -10.52 -14.88 5.95
N THR A 213 -9.24 -14.50 6.02
CA THR A 213 -8.56 -14.20 7.31
C THR A 213 -8.69 -12.74 7.71
N TYR A 214 -8.67 -11.82 6.75
CA TYR A 214 -8.64 -10.38 7.01
C TYR A 214 -9.91 -9.65 6.60
N GLY A 215 -10.83 -10.31 5.86
CA GLY A 215 -12.04 -9.69 5.32
C GLY A 215 -11.74 -8.65 4.24
N VAL A 216 -10.64 -8.80 3.50
CA VAL A 216 -10.15 -7.83 2.53
C VAL A 216 -10.24 -8.39 1.11
N GLY A 217 -10.72 -7.54 0.19
CA GLY A 217 -10.88 -7.90 -1.22
C GLY A 217 -12.17 -8.65 -1.52
N ALA A 218 -12.35 -8.98 -2.79
CA ALA A 218 -13.47 -9.75 -3.28
C ALA A 218 -13.07 -11.22 -3.43
N TRP A 219 -13.97 -12.12 -3.04
CA TRP A 219 -13.84 -13.55 -3.29
C TRP A 219 -15.22 -14.15 -3.56
N PRO A 220 -15.37 -15.10 -4.48
CA PRO A 220 -16.64 -15.74 -4.76
C PRO A 220 -17.17 -16.53 -3.55
N ASP A 221 -18.47 -16.75 -3.47
CA ASP A 221 -19.01 -17.76 -2.58
C ASP A 221 -18.66 -19.15 -3.15
N GLU A 222 -17.84 -19.89 -2.42
CA GLU A 222 -17.34 -21.20 -2.89
C GLU A 222 -18.45 -22.25 -2.97
N GLY A 223 -19.46 -22.17 -2.09
CA GLY A 223 -20.64 -23.02 -2.16
C GLY A 223 -21.43 -22.75 -3.45
N ARG A 224 -21.59 -21.45 -3.79
CA ARG A 224 -22.26 -21.06 -5.02
C ARG A 224 -21.48 -21.48 -6.28
N VAL A 225 -20.17 -21.37 -6.27
CA VAL A 225 -19.32 -21.88 -7.36
C VAL A 225 -19.52 -23.38 -7.54
N ALA A 226 -19.53 -24.16 -6.45
CA ALA A 226 -19.74 -25.60 -6.50
C ALA A 226 -21.13 -25.96 -7.05
N GLU A 227 -22.21 -25.25 -6.65
CA GLU A 227 -23.55 -25.41 -7.19
C GLU A 227 -23.61 -25.15 -8.71
N LEU A 228 -22.98 -24.07 -9.15
CA LEU A 228 -22.90 -23.70 -10.57
C LEU A 228 -22.14 -24.78 -11.38
N LEU A 229 -21.07 -25.31 -10.82
CA LEU A 229 -20.31 -26.40 -11.45
C LEU A 229 -21.09 -27.73 -11.49
N ALA A 230 -22.00 -27.96 -10.59
CA ALA A 230 -22.85 -29.16 -10.58
C ALA A 230 -24.04 -29.08 -11.55
N SER A 231 -24.36 -27.90 -12.10
CA SER A 231 -25.51 -27.65 -12.98
C SER A 231 -25.07 -27.30 -14.40
N PRO A 232 -25.88 -27.48 -15.45
CA PRO A 232 -25.55 -26.94 -16.77
C PRO A 232 -25.36 -25.43 -16.73
N LEU A 233 -24.21 -24.94 -17.23
CA LEU A 233 -23.99 -23.51 -17.41
C LEU A 233 -24.40 -23.07 -18.82
N PRO A 234 -24.85 -21.82 -19.01
CA PRO A 234 -25.11 -21.29 -20.34
C PRO A 234 -23.81 -21.28 -21.17
N ASP A 235 -23.95 -21.50 -22.46
CA ASP A 235 -22.80 -21.37 -23.38
C ASP A 235 -22.51 -19.87 -23.61
N TRP A 236 -21.31 -19.43 -23.23
CA TRP A 236 -20.88 -18.05 -23.43
C TRP A 236 -19.96 -17.95 -24.64
N ASP A 237 -20.37 -17.17 -25.62
CA ASP A 237 -19.50 -16.72 -26.70
C ASP A 237 -18.52 -15.62 -26.24
N ALA A 238 -17.67 -15.18 -27.12
CA ALA A 238 -16.69 -14.12 -26.84
C ALA A 238 -17.35 -12.81 -26.39
N ALA A 239 -18.49 -12.45 -26.97
CA ALA A 239 -19.20 -11.22 -26.60
C ALA A 239 -19.74 -11.29 -25.17
N MET A 240 -20.30 -12.42 -24.76
CA MET A 240 -20.79 -12.62 -23.40
C MET A 240 -19.67 -12.61 -22.38
N TRP A 241 -18.55 -13.30 -22.65
CA TRP A 241 -17.37 -13.24 -21.77
C TRP A 241 -16.87 -11.81 -21.58
N GLN A 242 -16.68 -11.06 -22.67
CA GLN A 242 -16.24 -9.67 -22.60
C GLN A 242 -17.22 -8.80 -21.81
N GLN A 243 -18.52 -8.98 -22.01
CA GLN A 243 -19.56 -8.25 -21.28
C GLN A 243 -19.50 -8.53 -19.79
N GLN A 244 -19.39 -9.80 -19.37
CA GLN A 244 -19.39 -10.18 -17.94
C GLN A 244 -18.08 -9.75 -17.24
N LEU A 245 -16.92 -9.88 -17.90
CA LEU A 245 -15.65 -9.36 -17.39
C LEU A 245 -15.68 -7.83 -17.23
N ALA A 246 -16.25 -7.12 -18.22
CA ALA A 246 -16.42 -5.66 -18.14
C ALA A 246 -17.41 -5.26 -17.04
N ARG A 247 -18.51 -6.03 -16.85
CA ARG A 247 -19.47 -5.82 -15.76
C ARG A 247 -18.81 -5.96 -14.40
N TYR A 248 -17.89 -6.91 -14.26
CA TYR A 248 -17.13 -7.08 -13.00
C TYR A 248 -16.15 -5.92 -12.76
N GLY A 249 -15.59 -5.30 -13.80
CA GLY A 249 -14.70 -4.14 -13.67
C GLY A 249 -13.56 -4.06 -14.68
N TYR A 250 -13.23 -5.17 -15.32
CA TYR A 250 -12.08 -5.20 -16.24
C TYR A 250 -12.25 -4.26 -17.43
N GLY A 251 -11.19 -3.53 -17.72
CA GLY A 251 -11.16 -2.59 -18.86
C GLY A 251 -10.79 -3.28 -20.17
N LEU A 252 -11.78 -3.78 -20.92
CA LEU A 252 -11.53 -4.36 -22.24
C LEU A 252 -12.56 -3.91 -23.27
N PRO A 253 -12.19 -3.87 -24.59
CA PRO A 253 -13.15 -3.66 -25.66
C PRO A 253 -14.12 -4.84 -25.80
N GLN A 254 -15.37 -4.56 -26.12
CA GLN A 254 -16.37 -5.58 -26.39
C GLN A 254 -16.50 -5.79 -27.89
N THR A 255 -15.54 -6.52 -28.48
CA THR A 255 -15.42 -6.73 -29.93
C THR A 255 -16.27 -7.89 -30.45
N GLY A 256 -16.74 -8.77 -29.53
CA GLY A 256 -17.41 -10.02 -29.88
C GLY A 256 -16.47 -11.10 -30.42
N GLN A 257 -15.16 -10.85 -30.44
CA GLN A 257 -14.14 -11.80 -30.84
C GLN A 257 -13.17 -12.08 -29.69
N TRP A 258 -12.76 -13.33 -29.51
CA TRP A 258 -11.76 -13.70 -28.48
C TRP A 258 -10.36 -13.29 -28.92
N ASP A 259 -10.08 -12.00 -28.81
CA ASP A 259 -8.85 -11.33 -29.23
C ASP A 259 -7.77 -11.36 -28.13
N GLU A 260 -6.63 -10.71 -28.40
CA GLU A 260 -5.50 -10.64 -27.45
C GLU A 260 -5.90 -9.91 -26.17
N GLN A 261 -6.70 -8.85 -26.26
CA GLN A 261 -7.17 -8.12 -25.08
C GLN A 261 -8.06 -9.01 -24.19
N SER A 262 -8.90 -9.82 -24.78
CA SER A 262 -9.72 -10.81 -24.05
C SER A 262 -8.85 -11.85 -23.33
N ARG A 263 -7.77 -12.32 -23.98
CA ARG A 263 -6.81 -13.27 -23.40
C ARG A 263 -6.05 -12.70 -22.22
N VAL A 264 -5.50 -11.49 -22.35
CA VAL A 264 -4.74 -10.89 -21.23
C VAL A 264 -5.63 -10.58 -20.03
N VAL A 265 -6.86 -10.13 -20.26
CA VAL A 265 -7.84 -9.91 -19.19
C VAL A 265 -8.25 -11.23 -18.52
N MET A 266 -8.47 -12.30 -19.27
CA MET A 266 -8.73 -13.62 -18.71
C MET A 266 -7.56 -14.11 -17.87
N GLY A 267 -6.33 -13.91 -18.34
CA GLY A 267 -5.12 -14.23 -17.56
C GLY A 267 -5.07 -13.47 -16.23
N ALA A 268 -5.37 -12.17 -16.22
CA ALA A 268 -5.45 -11.37 -15.01
C ALA A 268 -6.56 -11.87 -14.05
N PHE A 269 -7.74 -12.18 -14.58
CA PHE A 269 -8.83 -12.79 -13.81
C PHE A 269 -8.39 -14.12 -13.17
N GLN A 270 -7.69 -14.96 -13.92
CA GLN A 270 -7.16 -16.23 -13.41
C GLN A 270 -6.08 -16.01 -12.33
N LEU A 271 -5.15 -15.07 -12.52
CA LEU A 271 -4.16 -14.71 -11.50
C LEU A 271 -4.80 -14.34 -10.16
N HIS A 272 -5.94 -13.66 -10.19
CA HIS A 272 -6.64 -13.22 -8.99
C HIS A 272 -7.52 -14.34 -8.40
N PHE A 273 -8.39 -14.97 -9.21
CA PHE A 273 -9.47 -15.83 -8.71
C PHE A 273 -9.25 -17.32 -8.91
N ARG A 274 -8.32 -17.72 -9.78
CA ARG A 274 -8.04 -19.12 -10.09
C ARG A 274 -6.55 -19.32 -10.44
N ALA A 275 -5.66 -19.01 -9.49
CA ALA A 275 -4.22 -19.06 -9.69
C ALA A 275 -3.64 -20.49 -9.91
N SER A 276 -4.43 -21.52 -9.68
CA SER A 276 -4.02 -22.92 -9.92
C SER A 276 -3.79 -23.28 -11.40
N LYS A 277 -4.34 -22.46 -12.33
CA LYS A 277 -4.19 -22.66 -13.78
C LYS A 277 -4.37 -21.32 -14.49
N VAL A 278 -3.27 -20.71 -14.92
CA VAL A 278 -3.25 -19.39 -15.60
C VAL A 278 -2.86 -19.60 -17.06
N ASP A 279 -3.84 -19.98 -17.89
CA ASP A 279 -3.66 -20.28 -19.30
C ASP A 279 -4.31 -19.28 -20.26
N SER A 280 -4.91 -18.22 -19.72
CA SER A 280 -5.61 -17.17 -20.47
C SER A 280 -6.78 -17.67 -21.33
N LYS A 281 -7.30 -18.87 -21.01
CA LYS A 281 -8.43 -19.48 -21.74
C LYS A 281 -9.66 -19.48 -20.83
N PRO A 282 -10.83 -19.10 -21.36
CA PRO A 282 -12.07 -19.23 -20.64
C PRO A 282 -12.42 -20.71 -20.48
N ASP A 283 -12.87 -21.09 -19.31
CA ASP A 283 -13.40 -22.44 -19.05
C ASP A 283 -14.58 -22.39 -18.09
N ARG A 284 -15.17 -23.54 -17.86
CA ARG A 284 -16.36 -23.70 -17.01
C ARG A 284 -16.12 -23.23 -15.57
N GLU A 285 -14.91 -23.43 -15.03
CA GLU A 285 -14.57 -23.01 -13.68
C GLU A 285 -14.49 -21.48 -13.60
N CYS A 286 -13.79 -20.83 -14.55
CA CYS A 286 -13.75 -19.37 -14.65
C CYS A 286 -15.17 -18.79 -14.79
N GLN A 287 -16.05 -19.44 -15.55
CA GLN A 287 -17.42 -19.00 -15.71
C GLN A 287 -18.20 -19.07 -14.40
N ALA A 288 -18.13 -20.18 -13.69
CA ALA A 288 -18.80 -20.35 -12.40
C ALA A 288 -18.30 -19.32 -11.36
N ILE A 289 -16.97 -19.10 -11.31
CA ILE A 289 -16.35 -18.10 -10.43
C ILE A 289 -16.87 -16.69 -10.77
N LEU A 290 -16.83 -16.30 -12.05
CA LEU A 290 -17.27 -14.97 -12.49
C LEU A 290 -18.77 -14.76 -12.23
N MET A 291 -19.61 -15.77 -12.48
CA MET A 291 -21.04 -15.72 -12.16
C MET A 291 -21.27 -15.51 -10.66
N ALA A 292 -20.62 -16.30 -9.80
CA ALA A 292 -20.75 -16.16 -8.35
C ALA A 292 -20.28 -14.80 -7.83
N LEU A 293 -19.20 -14.24 -8.40
CA LEU A 293 -18.73 -12.87 -8.10
C LEU A 293 -19.77 -11.82 -8.51
N LEU A 294 -20.34 -11.95 -9.70
CA LEU A 294 -21.34 -11.00 -10.21
C LEU A 294 -22.64 -11.06 -9.39
N GLU A 295 -23.11 -12.25 -9.05
CA GLU A 295 -24.29 -12.44 -8.17
C GLU A 295 -24.07 -11.80 -6.78
N LYS A 296 -22.86 -11.91 -6.24
CA LYS A 296 -22.53 -11.43 -4.90
C LYS A 296 -22.34 -9.91 -4.82
N TYR A 297 -21.66 -9.32 -5.80
CA TYR A 297 -21.21 -7.93 -5.71
C TYR A 297 -21.96 -6.99 -6.66
N PHE A 298 -22.70 -7.51 -7.64
CA PHE A 298 -23.43 -6.75 -8.66
C PHE A 298 -24.82 -7.34 -8.91
N PRO A 299 -25.66 -7.51 -7.85
CA PRO A 299 -26.99 -8.13 -7.94
C PRO A 299 -27.96 -7.40 -8.86
#